data_dde901bcaf3ecf3476239f8a77c60ef2
#
_entry.id   dde901bcaf3ecf3476239f8a77c60ef2
#
_cell.length_a   1.000
_cell.length_b   1.000
_cell.length_c   1.000
_cell.angle_alpha   90.00
_cell.angle_beta   90.00
_cell.angle_gamma   90.00
#
_symmetry.space_group_name_H-M   'P 1'
#
loop_
_entity.id
_entity.type
_entity.pdbx_description
1 polymer ?
#
loop_
_entity_poly.entity_id
_entity_poly.type
_entity_poly.pdbx_seq_one_letter_code
_entity_poly.pdbx_strand_id
1 'polypeptide(L)'
;QYSDVTTEVVQYLQGRVDACLQAGFAPERLLLDPGFGFGKTLQHNIDLMRDLQTWMAHSDYPVLIGVSRKTMLGQITGIDIPEERMVASVAAALASIARGAHIVRVHDVKETVQAVKIWQELGVWA
;
A
#
# COMPACT_ATOMS: atom_id res chain seq x y z
N GLN A 1 -10.67 -13.96 -8.66
CA GLN A 1 -9.41 -14.72 -8.79
C GLN A 1 -8.45 -14.02 -9.74
N TYR A 2 -7.17 -14.03 -9.42
CA TYR A 2 -6.16 -13.26 -10.15
C TYR A 2 -5.13 -14.20 -10.77
N SER A 3 -4.86 -14.06 -12.07
CA SER A 3 -3.75 -14.75 -12.76
C SER A 3 -2.44 -13.96 -12.62
N ASP A 4 -2.51 -12.64 -12.74
CA ASP A 4 -1.42 -11.69 -12.46
C ASP A 4 -2.05 -10.53 -11.71
N VAL A 5 -1.97 -10.58 -10.39
CA VAL A 5 -2.68 -9.65 -9.53
C VAL A 5 -2.26 -8.20 -9.77
N THR A 6 -0.95 -7.96 -9.97
CA THR A 6 -0.46 -6.59 -10.15
C THR A 6 -0.98 -5.98 -11.45
N THR A 7 -0.92 -6.73 -12.55
CA THR A 7 -1.44 -6.27 -13.84
C THR A 7 -2.94 -5.98 -13.76
N GLU A 8 -3.71 -6.87 -13.15
CA GLU A 8 -5.16 -6.70 -13.02
C GLU A 8 -5.52 -5.49 -12.16
N VAL A 9 -4.80 -5.27 -11.05
CA VAL A 9 -5.02 -4.11 -10.19
C VAL A 9 -4.68 -2.82 -10.91
N VAL A 10 -3.56 -2.76 -11.61
CA VAL A 10 -3.13 -1.58 -12.36
C VAL A 10 -4.14 -1.24 -13.46
N GLN A 11 -4.61 -2.25 -14.19
CA GLN A 11 -5.63 -2.05 -15.24
C GLN A 11 -6.95 -1.53 -14.65
N TYR A 12 -7.35 -2.09 -13.51
CA TYR A 12 -8.57 -1.63 -12.82
C TYR A 12 -8.43 -0.17 -12.41
N LEU A 13 -7.30 0.21 -11.80
CA LEU A 13 -7.07 1.59 -11.37
C LEU A 13 -7.04 2.55 -12.55
N GLN A 14 -6.41 2.17 -13.66
CA GLN A 14 -6.39 3.01 -14.86
C GLN A 14 -7.82 3.25 -15.39
N GLY A 15 -8.66 2.24 -15.39
CA GLY A 15 -10.06 2.38 -15.78
C GLY A 15 -10.83 3.32 -14.86
N ARG A 16 -10.55 3.26 -13.55
CA ARG A 16 -11.18 4.16 -12.58
C ARG A 16 -10.70 5.61 -12.76
N VAL A 17 -9.43 5.81 -13.02
CA VAL A 17 -8.89 7.15 -13.35
C VAL A 17 -9.62 7.71 -14.57
N ASP A 18 -9.70 6.93 -15.64
CA ASP A 18 -10.36 7.37 -16.87
C ASP A 18 -11.82 7.76 -16.61
N ALA A 19 -12.55 6.96 -15.83
CA ALA A 19 -13.94 7.23 -15.46
C ALA A 19 -14.07 8.54 -14.67
N CYS A 20 -13.17 8.79 -13.73
CA CYS A 20 -13.17 10.01 -12.92
C CYS A 20 -12.89 11.24 -13.78
N LEU A 21 -11.91 11.17 -14.68
CA LEU A 21 -11.59 12.29 -15.57
C LEU A 21 -12.76 12.60 -16.51
N GLN A 22 -13.40 11.56 -17.06
CA GLN A 22 -14.58 11.74 -17.91
C GLN A 22 -15.77 12.34 -17.15
N ALA A 23 -15.89 12.04 -15.85
CA ALA A 23 -16.92 12.62 -14.99
C ALA A 23 -16.62 14.08 -14.59
N GLY A 24 -15.47 14.62 -14.96
CA GLY A 24 -15.11 16.02 -14.73
C GLY A 24 -14.24 16.28 -13.51
N PHE A 25 -13.74 15.23 -12.84
CA PHE A 25 -12.79 15.44 -11.75
C PHE A 25 -11.45 15.91 -12.29
N ALA A 26 -10.86 16.91 -11.63
CA ALA A 26 -9.53 17.37 -11.97
C ALA A 26 -8.48 16.33 -11.58
N PRO A 27 -7.41 16.13 -12.38
CA PRO A 27 -6.35 15.16 -12.04
C PRO A 27 -5.76 15.38 -10.65
N GLU A 28 -5.64 16.60 -10.19
CA GLU A 28 -5.08 16.96 -8.89
C GLU A 28 -5.95 16.49 -7.71
N ARG A 29 -7.18 16.05 -7.98
CA ARG A 29 -8.11 15.53 -6.99
C ARG A 29 -8.06 14.02 -6.82
N LEU A 30 -7.19 13.33 -7.57
CA LEU A 30 -7.14 11.88 -7.58
C LEU A 30 -5.92 11.38 -6.81
N LEU A 31 -6.13 10.31 -6.06
CA LEU A 31 -5.08 9.45 -5.54
C LEU A 31 -5.52 8.00 -5.71
N LEU A 32 -4.56 7.09 -5.75
CA LEU A 32 -4.83 5.70 -6.07
C LEU A 32 -4.56 4.81 -4.85
N ASP A 33 -5.46 3.84 -4.62
CA ASP A 33 -5.32 2.83 -3.57
C ASP A 33 -5.47 1.46 -4.22
N PRO A 34 -4.40 0.66 -4.31
CA PRO A 34 -4.47 -0.64 -4.97
C PRO A 34 -5.28 -1.68 -4.20
N GLY A 35 -5.64 -1.44 -2.94
CA GLY A 35 -6.55 -2.30 -2.20
C GLY A 35 -5.97 -3.65 -1.81
N PHE A 36 -5.32 -3.73 -0.67
CA PHE A 36 -4.86 -4.99 -0.12
C PHE A 36 -6.01 -5.71 0.60
N GLY A 37 -6.04 -7.04 0.51
CA GLY A 37 -6.98 -7.88 1.23
C GLY A 37 -8.25 -8.24 0.47
N PHE A 38 -8.81 -7.35 -0.30
CA PHE A 38 -10.12 -7.52 -0.93
C PHE A 38 -10.10 -8.63 -2.00
N GLY A 39 -10.63 -9.81 -1.67
CA GLY A 39 -10.70 -10.94 -2.60
C GLY A 39 -9.35 -11.52 -2.98
N LYS A 40 -8.28 -11.12 -2.34
CA LYS A 40 -6.93 -11.56 -2.64
C LYS A 40 -6.47 -12.61 -1.62
N THR A 41 -5.71 -13.60 -2.10
CA THR A 41 -5.01 -14.54 -1.21
C THR A 41 -3.81 -13.86 -0.57
N LEU A 42 -3.21 -14.51 0.44
CA LEU A 42 -1.96 -14.00 1.02
C LEU A 42 -0.88 -13.83 -0.05
N GLN A 43 -0.72 -14.82 -0.93
CA GLN A 43 0.29 -14.73 -1.99
C GLN A 43 0.00 -13.58 -2.95
N HIS A 44 -1.27 -13.34 -3.30
CA HIS A 44 -1.64 -12.19 -4.13
C HIS A 44 -1.23 -10.87 -3.46
N ASN A 45 -1.47 -10.74 -2.15
CA ASN A 45 -1.10 -9.53 -1.42
C ASN A 45 0.43 -9.34 -1.35
N ILE A 46 1.18 -10.41 -1.16
CA ILE A 46 2.65 -10.37 -1.14
C ILE A 46 3.17 -9.97 -2.51
N ASP A 47 2.67 -10.60 -3.57
CA ASP A 47 3.09 -10.29 -4.94
C ASP A 47 2.79 -8.84 -5.30
N LEU A 48 1.60 -8.37 -4.95
CA LEU A 48 1.20 -6.99 -5.19
C LEU A 48 2.15 -6.01 -4.48
N MET A 49 2.46 -6.25 -3.21
CA MET A 49 3.38 -5.39 -2.46
C MET A 49 4.77 -5.36 -3.10
N ARG A 50 5.28 -6.52 -3.54
CA ARG A 50 6.60 -6.61 -4.18
C ARG A 50 6.64 -5.90 -5.52
N ASP A 51 5.58 -6.04 -6.30
CA ASP A 51 5.56 -5.58 -7.69
C ASP A 51 5.17 -4.11 -7.84
N LEU A 52 4.52 -3.53 -6.82
CA LEU A 52 4.05 -2.15 -6.89
C LEU A 52 5.17 -1.12 -7.02
N GLN A 53 6.39 -1.44 -6.61
CA GLN A 53 7.50 -0.49 -6.64
C GLN A 53 7.69 0.11 -8.03
N THR A 54 7.73 -0.71 -9.06
CA THR A 54 7.89 -0.24 -10.44
C THR A 54 6.71 0.62 -10.88
N TRP A 55 5.50 0.18 -10.56
CA TRP A 55 4.30 0.92 -10.93
C TRP A 55 4.23 2.27 -10.20
N MET A 56 4.52 2.30 -8.90
CA MET A 56 4.47 3.55 -8.13
C MET A 56 5.50 4.56 -8.62
N ALA A 57 6.67 4.08 -9.05
CA ALA A 57 7.73 4.97 -9.56
C ALA A 57 7.32 5.69 -10.84
N HIS A 58 6.34 5.16 -11.58
CA HIS A 58 5.87 5.74 -12.84
C HIS A 58 4.44 6.28 -12.75
N SER A 59 3.85 6.31 -11.57
CA SER A 59 2.48 6.78 -11.38
C SER A 59 2.40 8.30 -11.49
N ASP A 60 1.43 8.80 -12.26
CA ASP A 60 1.13 10.22 -12.34
C ASP A 60 0.31 10.73 -11.17
N TYR A 61 -0.15 9.82 -10.30
CA TYR A 61 -1.01 10.13 -9.15
C TYR A 61 -0.40 9.60 -7.86
N PRO A 62 -0.62 10.30 -6.74
CA PRO A 62 -0.17 9.77 -5.44
C PRO A 62 -0.80 8.41 -5.16
N VAL A 63 -0.03 7.53 -4.53
CA VAL A 63 -0.48 6.18 -4.17
C VAL A 63 -0.57 6.07 -2.65
N LEU A 64 -1.74 5.64 -2.18
CA LEU A 64 -2.00 5.36 -0.78
C LEU A 64 -1.96 3.85 -0.55
N ILE A 65 -1.22 3.42 0.46
CA ILE A 65 -1.19 2.02 0.90
C ILE A 65 -1.79 1.92 2.31
N GLY A 66 -2.76 1.02 2.48
CA GLY A 66 -3.42 0.80 3.77
C GLY A 66 -3.46 -0.69 4.11
N VAL A 67 -2.46 -1.18 4.84
CA VAL A 67 -2.39 -2.59 5.25
C VAL A 67 -2.42 -2.77 6.77
N SER A 68 -2.50 -1.66 7.52
CA SER A 68 -2.46 -1.67 8.98
C SER A 68 -3.49 -2.64 9.57
N ARG A 69 -3.02 -3.53 10.43
CA ARG A 69 -3.79 -4.56 11.16
C ARG A 69 -4.53 -5.54 10.25
N LYS A 70 -4.31 -5.52 8.95
CA LYS A 70 -5.02 -6.42 8.02
C LYS A 70 -4.61 -7.87 8.19
N THR A 71 -5.49 -8.75 7.77
CA THR A 71 -5.34 -10.21 7.89
C THR A 71 -4.01 -10.72 7.34
N MET A 72 -3.53 -10.15 6.22
CA MET A 72 -2.26 -10.57 5.65
C MET A 72 -1.09 -10.45 6.63
N LEU A 73 -1.09 -9.41 7.48
CA LEU A 73 -0.04 -9.24 8.49
C LEU A 73 -0.17 -10.31 9.59
N GLY A 74 -1.38 -10.67 9.96
CA GLY A 74 -1.63 -11.77 10.88
C GLY A 74 -1.19 -13.11 10.32
N GLN A 75 -1.44 -13.36 9.05
CA GLN A 75 -1.02 -14.59 8.37
C GLN A 75 0.49 -14.72 8.31
N ILE A 76 1.20 -13.62 8.06
CA ILE A 76 2.66 -13.63 8.02
C ILE A 76 3.27 -13.84 9.40
N THR A 77 2.72 -13.19 10.42
CA THR A 77 3.31 -13.17 11.78
C THR A 77 2.77 -14.22 12.71
N GLY A 78 1.62 -14.83 12.40
CA GLY A 78 0.91 -15.73 13.31
C GLY A 78 0.11 -15.02 14.39
N ILE A 79 -0.12 -13.71 14.26
CA ILE A 79 -0.85 -12.91 15.25
C ILE A 79 -2.31 -12.77 14.83
N ASP A 80 -3.23 -13.41 15.56
CA ASP A 80 -4.64 -13.46 15.23
C ASP A 80 -5.41 -12.20 15.64
N ILE A 81 -4.96 -11.52 16.68
CA ILE A 81 -5.66 -10.35 17.23
C ILE A 81 -5.18 -9.10 16.51
N PRO A 82 -6.07 -8.38 15.76
CA PRO A 82 -5.66 -7.22 14.98
C PRO A 82 -4.94 -6.13 15.79
N GLU A 83 -5.38 -5.87 17.01
CA GLU A 83 -4.79 -4.85 17.89
C GLU A 83 -3.36 -5.18 18.29
N GLU A 84 -2.96 -6.45 18.19
CA GLU A 84 -1.60 -6.90 18.52
C GLU A 84 -0.67 -6.87 17.30
N ARG A 85 -1.16 -6.41 16.15
CA ARG A 85 -0.40 -6.30 14.89
C ARG A 85 0.26 -4.93 14.72
N MET A 86 0.56 -4.21 15.81
CA MET A 86 1.14 -2.87 15.71
C MET A 86 2.53 -2.90 15.08
N VAL A 87 3.42 -3.75 15.58
CA VAL A 87 4.78 -3.84 15.04
C VAL A 87 4.77 -4.24 13.57
N ALA A 88 3.97 -5.26 13.23
CA ALA A 88 3.82 -5.70 11.84
C ALA A 88 3.27 -4.58 10.95
N SER A 89 2.30 -3.81 11.46
CA SER A 89 1.68 -2.69 10.74
C SER A 89 2.68 -1.57 10.48
N VAL A 90 3.50 -1.23 11.47
CA VAL A 90 4.56 -0.22 11.32
C VAL A 90 5.61 -0.69 10.31
N ALA A 91 6.03 -1.94 10.41
CA ALA A 91 6.99 -2.52 9.45
C ALA A 91 6.44 -2.50 8.02
N ALA A 92 5.17 -2.84 7.84
CA ALA A 92 4.52 -2.81 6.52
C ALA A 92 4.38 -1.38 5.98
N ALA A 93 4.14 -0.40 6.84
CA ALA A 93 4.09 1.00 6.44
C ALA A 93 5.47 1.47 5.92
N LEU A 94 6.55 1.14 6.64
CA LEU A 94 7.90 1.46 6.20
C LEU A 94 8.25 0.75 4.89
N ALA A 95 7.89 -0.52 4.75
CA ALA A 95 8.10 -1.26 3.51
C ALA A 95 7.36 -0.60 2.33
N SER A 96 6.15 -0.12 2.57
CA SER A 96 5.35 0.58 1.56
C SER A 96 6.01 1.90 1.13
N ILE A 97 6.50 2.68 2.09
CA ILE A 97 7.19 3.94 1.83
C ILE A 97 8.47 3.68 1.05
N ALA A 98 9.26 2.68 1.45
CA ALA A 98 10.50 2.31 0.76
C ALA A 98 10.25 1.93 -0.70
N ARG A 99 9.07 1.43 -1.03
CA ARG A 99 8.67 1.06 -2.39
C ARG A 99 8.02 2.20 -3.17
N GLY A 100 7.85 3.37 -2.56
CA GLY A 100 7.36 4.54 -3.27
C GLY A 100 5.95 5.00 -2.91
N ALA A 101 5.33 4.44 -1.87
CA ALA A 101 4.03 4.93 -1.41
C ALA A 101 4.14 6.40 -0.97
N HIS A 102 3.17 7.19 -1.36
CA HIS A 102 3.13 8.62 -1.01
C HIS A 102 2.38 8.84 0.30
N ILE A 103 1.40 7.99 0.59
CA ILE A 103 0.56 8.08 1.78
C ILE A 103 0.40 6.67 2.35
N VAL A 104 0.53 6.54 3.66
CA VAL A 104 0.18 5.30 4.35
C VAL A 104 -0.94 5.59 5.34
N ARG A 105 -1.98 4.74 5.29
CA ARG A 105 -3.10 4.80 6.22
C ARG A 105 -2.86 3.81 7.34
N VAL A 106 -2.81 4.31 8.58
CA VAL A 106 -2.39 3.51 9.73
C VAL A 106 -3.33 3.75 10.92
N HIS A 107 -3.39 2.77 11.84
CA HIS A 107 -4.09 2.92 13.11
C HIS A 107 -3.17 3.53 14.18
N ASP A 108 -1.90 3.15 14.18
CA ASP A 108 -0.92 3.52 15.20
C ASP A 108 -0.06 4.68 14.68
N VAL A 109 -0.67 5.88 14.63
CA VAL A 109 -0.06 7.06 13.99
C VAL A 109 1.23 7.48 14.69
N LYS A 110 1.21 7.59 16.01
CA LYS A 110 2.37 8.01 16.79
C LYS A 110 3.57 7.10 16.55
N GLU A 111 3.36 5.79 16.63
CA GLU A 111 4.40 4.79 16.46
C GLU A 111 4.93 4.80 15.03
N THR A 112 4.04 4.93 14.06
CA THR A 112 4.43 4.98 12.65
C THR A 112 5.23 6.24 12.35
N VAL A 113 4.85 7.39 12.87
CA VAL A 113 5.58 8.66 12.69
C VAL A 113 6.99 8.54 13.26
N GLN A 114 7.14 7.96 14.45
CA GLN A 114 8.47 7.74 15.05
C GLN A 114 9.33 6.85 14.16
N ALA A 115 8.76 5.77 13.65
CA ALA A 115 9.47 4.86 12.77
C ALA A 115 9.90 5.53 11.46
N VAL A 116 9.02 6.34 10.87
CA VAL A 116 9.33 7.07 9.64
C VAL A 116 10.48 8.05 9.87
N LYS A 117 10.49 8.76 11.01
CA LYS A 117 11.58 9.67 11.34
C LYS A 117 12.92 8.95 11.42
N ILE A 118 12.96 7.79 12.06
CA ILE A 118 14.18 6.98 12.15
C ILE A 118 14.60 6.50 10.75
N TRP A 119 13.64 6.02 9.96
CA TRP A 119 13.93 5.55 8.61
C TRP A 119 14.51 6.68 7.74
N GLN A 120 13.97 7.89 7.84
CA GLN A 120 14.45 9.04 7.06
C GLN A 120 15.90 9.39 7.40
N GLU A 121 16.28 9.28 8.67
CA GLU A 121 17.63 9.60 9.11
C GLU A 121 18.65 8.48 8.81
N LEU A 122 18.23 7.23 8.98
CA LEU A 122 19.15 6.08 8.95
C LEU A 122 18.97 5.17 7.75
N GLY A 123 17.79 5.16 7.15
CA GLY A 123 17.41 4.20 6.12
C GLY A 123 17.63 4.67 4.69
N VAL A 124 17.88 5.95 4.48
CA VAL A 124 18.02 6.53 3.14
C VAL A 124 19.50 6.64 2.80
N TRP A 125 20.08 5.53 2.50
CA TRP A 125 21.41 5.51 1.89
C TRP A 125 21.27 4.76 0.56
N ALA A 126 21.73 5.34 -0.45
CA ALA A 126 21.62 4.72 -1.76
C ALA A 126 22.75 3.73 -1.97
#